data_6ef8c12f3b03d30aa9ad797dd771917e
#
_entry.id   6ef8c12f3b03d30aa9ad797dd771917e
#
_cell.length_a   1.000
_cell.length_b   1.000
_cell.length_c   1.000
_cell.angle_alpha   90.00
_cell.angle_beta   90.00
_cell.angle_gamma   90.00
#
_symmetry.space_group_name_H-M   'P 1'
#
loop_
_entity.id
_entity.type
_entity.pdbx_description
1 polymer ?
#
loop_
_entity_poly.entity_id
_entity_poly.type
_entity_poly.pdbx_seq_one_letter_code
_entity_poly.pdbx_strand_id
1 'polypeptide(L)'
;MSYNFLNKVVVVTGGLSGIGLSTTIKLLRQGAKVVVGDLAHEQEIDFVVSKINESAPDSNVHHNLRFLRTNIHSWQDNVNLVDFALDEYKGIDYVVANAAMIRRNGEGASDEPTLDEFNEVVNVNLGGTFAFNKLCINYWKEFKKLGNIVNVGSVFGHKVTDPNLVDLNCSKSGIHTLTKSMALGCASLGIRVNEVCPGFIKTPMLETVLGSDQYDHIVNGIPMQKIGDGDDVANAICFLLSDDARYITGASVVVDGGYSCS
;
A
#
# COMPACT_ATOMS: atom_id res chain seq x y z
N MET A 1 -12.90 13.23 -8.67
CA MET A 1 -14.11 12.40 -8.40
C MET A 1 -14.10 12.07 -6.91
N SER A 2 -15.23 12.19 -6.23
CA SER A 2 -15.39 11.76 -4.83
C SER A 2 -16.15 10.44 -4.84
N TYR A 3 -15.51 9.36 -4.41
CA TYR A 3 -16.18 8.09 -4.12
C TYR A 3 -16.86 8.18 -2.75
N ASN A 4 -17.90 7.42 -2.54
CA ASN A 4 -18.58 7.40 -1.25
C ASN A 4 -18.09 6.22 -0.42
N PHE A 5 -17.24 6.50 0.57
CA PHE A 5 -16.79 5.50 1.55
C PHE A 5 -17.42 5.71 2.93
N LEU A 6 -18.55 6.42 3.00
CA LEU A 6 -19.23 6.71 4.25
C LEU A 6 -19.47 5.42 5.06
N ASN A 7 -18.95 5.41 6.28
CA ASN A 7 -18.99 4.27 7.22
C ASN A 7 -18.31 2.97 6.75
N LYS A 8 -17.59 2.97 5.62
CA LYS A 8 -16.77 1.82 5.21
C LYS A 8 -15.53 1.73 6.07
N VAL A 9 -15.24 0.52 6.56
CA VAL A 9 -14.03 0.24 7.35
C VAL A 9 -12.92 -0.20 6.42
N VAL A 10 -11.84 0.56 6.41
CA VAL A 10 -10.66 0.31 5.56
C VAL A 10 -9.43 0.10 6.42
N VAL A 11 -8.72 -1.00 6.24
CA VAL A 11 -7.44 -1.22 6.90
C VAL A 11 -6.32 -0.90 5.90
N VAL A 12 -5.39 -0.01 6.31
CA VAL A 12 -4.25 0.44 5.50
C VAL A 12 -2.96 0.06 6.21
N THR A 13 -2.13 -0.77 5.61
CA THR A 13 -0.80 -1.04 6.14
C THR A 13 0.22 -0.03 5.61
N GLY A 14 1.13 0.47 6.49
CA GLY A 14 2.05 1.55 6.14
C GLY A 14 1.33 2.88 5.86
N GLY A 15 0.27 3.17 6.63
CA GLY A 15 -0.65 4.28 6.36
C GLY A 15 -0.23 5.63 6.89
N LEU A 16 0.94 5.75 7.53
CA LEU A 16 1.42 7.01 8.15
C LEU A 16 2.48 7.74 7.34
N SER A 17 2.88 7.21 6.19
CA SER A 17 3.87 7.86 5.32
C SER A 17 3.57 7.65 3.83
N GLY A 18 4.15 8.48 2.97
CA GLY A 18 4.14 8.33 1.52
C GLY A 18 2.74 8.07 0.92
N ILE A 19 2.65 7.05 0.05
CA ILE A 19 1.42 6.65 -0.63
C ILE A 19 0.32 6.24 0.37
N GLY A 20 0.71 5.52 1.43
CA GLY A 20 -0.22 5.09 2.48
C GLY A 20 -0.87 6.26 3.20
N LEU A 21 -0.12 7.31 3.53
CA LEU A 21 -0.63 8.52 4.17
C LEU A 21 -1.59 9.28 3.23
N SER A 22 -1.22 9.49 1.97
CA SER A 22 -2.11 10.12 0.98
C SER A 22 -3.41 9.33 0.84
N THR A 23 -3.33 7.99 0.84
CA THR A 23 -4.51 7.10 0.79
C THR A 23 -5.36 7.24 2.05
N THR A 24 -4.76 7.22 3.24
CA THR A 24 -5.44 7.40 4.53
C THR A 24 -6.20 8.72 4.57
N ILE A 25 -5.55 9.83 4.22
CA ILE A 25 -6.18 11.16 4.17
C ILE A 25 -7.36 11.17 3.20
N LYS A 26 -7.18 10.60 2.01
CA LYS A 26 -8.21 10.59 0.98
C LYS A 26 -9.43 9.76 1.38
N LEU A 27 -9.23 8.60 2.00
CA LEU A 27 -10.31 7.75 2.53
C LEU A 27 -11.08 8.46 3.64
N LEU A 28 -10.40 9.11 4.59
CA LEU A 28 -11.02 9.90 5.66
C LEU A 28 -11.87 11.04 5.11
N ARG A 29 -11.37 11.79 4.11
CA ARG A 29 -12.12 12.85 3.42
C ARG A 29 -13.39 12.35 2.75
N GLN A 30 -13.45 11.07 2.43
CA GLN A 30 -14.59 10.43 1.77
C GLN A 30 -15.48 9.65 2.76
N GLY A 31 -15.29 9.88 4.06
CA GLY A 31 -16.14 9.37 5.14
C GLY A 31 -15.82 7.94 5.60
N ALA A 32 -14.69 7.38 5.19
CA ALA A 32 -14.26 6.07 5.67
C ALA A 32 -13.84 6.11 7.15
N LYS A 33 -13.99 4.97 7.81
CA LYS A 33 -13.32 4.63 9.06
C LYS A 33 -12.03 3.90 8.69
N VAL A 34 -10.89 4.46 9.09
CA VAL A 34 -9.58 3.93 8.68
C VAL A 34 -8.84 3.38 9.89
N VAL A 35 -8.38 2.15 9.77
CA VAL A 35 -7.44 1.53 10.71
C VAL A 35 -6.08 1.46 10.04
N VAL A 36 -5.07 2.04 10.66
CA VAL A 36 -3.70 2.05 10.14
C VAL A 36 -2.83 1.10 10.96
N GLY A 37 -2.19 0.14 10.27
CA GLY A 37 -1.06 -0.63 10.82
C GLY A 37 0.25 -0.07 10.28
N ASP A 38 1.14 0.41 11.15
CA ASP A 38 2.43 0.99 10.76
C ASP A 38 3.50 0.69 11.80
N LEU A 39 4.79 0.80 11.44
CA LEU A 39 5.91 0.66 12.38
C LEU A 39 6.21 1.92 13.19
N ALA A 40 5.59 3.04 12.85
CA ALA A 40 5.81 4.32 13.51
C ALA A 40 5.67 4.23 15.03
N HIS A 41 6.44 5.03 15.75
CA HIS A 41 6.36 5.14 17.21
C HIS A 41 5.28 6.14 17.62
N GLU A 42 4.74 5.99 18.84
CA GLU A 42 3.67 6.86 19.37
C GLU A 42 3.97 8.36 19.23
N GLN A 43 5.23 8.76 19.43
CA GLN A 43 5.64 10.16 19.29
C GLN A 43 5.50 10.73 17.87
N GLU A 44 5.55 9.86 16.85
CA GLU A 44 5.39 10.25 15.44
C GLU A 44 3.92 10.36 15.07
N ILE A 45 3.05 9.61 15.76
CA ILE A 45 1.61 9.54 15.47
C ILE A 45 0.95 10.89 15.66
N ASP A 46 1.19 11.59 16.78
CA ASP A 46 0.57 12.88 17.07
C ASP A 46 0.88 13.92 15.99
N PHE A 47 2.12 13.92 15.49
CA PHE A 47 2.53 14.79 14.38
C PHE A 47 1.80 14.44 13.08
N VAL A 48 1.68 13.15 12.77
CA VAL A 48 0.98 12.70 11.55
C VAL A 48 -0.53 12.95 11.67
N VAL A 49 -1.13 12.70 12.85
CA VAL A 49 -2.55 12.99 13.11
C VAL A 49 -2.84 14.49 12.96
N SER A 50 -1.95 15.39 13.43
CA SER A 50 -2.14 16.83 13.21
C SER A 50 -2.14 17.18 11.73
N LYS A 51 -1.22 16.64 10.93
CA LYS A 51 -1.20 16.81 9.47
C LYS A 51 -2.46 16.27 8.79
N ILE A 52 -2.97 15.14 9.25
CA ILE A 52 -4.21 14.56 8.72
C ILE A 52 -5.38 15.50 9.04
N ASN A 53 -5.47 16.03 10.27
CA ASN A 53 -6.50 16.99 10.67
C ASN A 53 -6.47 18.26 9.82
N GLU A 54 -5.29 18.83 9.58
CA GLU A 54 -5.12 19.99 8.71
C GLU A 54 -5.57 19.71 7.27
N SER A 55 -5.27 18.51 6.77
CA SER A 55 -5.58 18.09 5.41
C SER A 55 -7.03 17.65 5.23
N ALA A 56 -7.70 17.18 6.28
CA ALA A 56 -9.05 16.62 6.24
C ALA A 56 -9.89 17.12 7.46
N PRO A 57 -10.11 18.44 7.61
CA PRO A 57 -10.69 19.04 8.82
C PRO A 57 -12.12 18.55 9.11
N ASP A 58 -12.88 18.22 8.08
CA ASP A 58 -14.28 17.77 8.21
C ASP A 58 -14.43 16.26 8.40
N SER A 59 -13.32 15.51 8.44
CA SER A 59 -13.36 14.04 8.43
C SER A 59 -13.57 13.40 9.79
N ASN A 60 -13.66 14.20 10.87
CA ASN A 60 -13.78 13.72 12.25
C ASN A 60 -12.69 12.66 12.59
N VAL A 61 -11.43 13.02 12.34
CA VAL A 61 -10.27 12.13 12.41
C VAL A 61 -10.21 11.36 13.74
N HIS A 62 -10.51 12.02 14.88
CA HIS A 62 -10.49 11.37 16.18
C HIS A 62 -11.45 10.18 16.32
N HIS A 63 -12.56 10.16 15.56
CA HIS A 63 -13.51 9.05 15.56
C HIS A 63 -13.25 8.05 14.42
N ASN A 64 -12.75 8.54 13.30
CA ASN A 64 -12.65 7.75 12.07
C ASN A 64 -11.26 7.19 11.80
N LEU A 65 -10.22 7.57 12.57
CA LEU A 65 -8.88 7.03 12.46
C LEU A 65 -8.50 6.25 13.72
N ARG A 66 -7.99 5.05 13.52
CA ARG A 66 -7.35 4.23 14.55
C ARG A 66 -5.98 3.78 14.08
N PHE A 67 -5.09 3.60 15.03
CA PHE A 67 -3.72 3.18 14.77
C PHE A 67 -3.34 2.01 15.67
N LEU A 68 -2.62 1.05 15.10
CA LEU A 68 -1.96 -0.01 15.84
C LEU A 68 -0.53 -0.17 15.31
N ARG A 69 0.46 -0.13 16.20
CA ARG A 69 1.84 -0.44 15.80
C ARG A 69 1.92 -1.89 15.30
N THR A 70 2.34 -2.06 14.05
CA THR A 70 2.25 -3.33 13.35
C THR A 70 3.49 -3.58 12.51
N ASN A 71 4.18 -4.68 12.73
CA ASN A 71 5.17 -5.22 11.82
C ASN A 71 4.51 -6.27 10.92
N ILE A 72 4.27 -5.95 9.64
CA ILE A 72 3.58 -6.88 8.72
C ILE A 72 4.34 -8.17 8.45
N HIS A 73 5.66 -8.24 8.74
CA HIS A 73 6.43 -9.48 8.70
C HIS A 73 6.00 -10.46 9.82
N SER A 74 5.51 -9.94 10.94
CA SER A 74 5.02 -10.73 12.07
C SER A 74 3.59 -11.23 11.80
N TRP A 75 3.41 -12.56 11.78
CA TRP A 75 2.07 -13.15 11.69
C TRP A 75 1.16 -12.67 12.82
N GLN A 76 1.70 -12.62 14.06
CA GLN A 76 0.92 -12.22 15.22
C GLN A 76 0.49 -10.76 15.16
N ASP A 77 1.35 -9.87 14.67
CA ASP A 77 0.98 -8.46 14.52
C ASP A 77 -0.13 -8.30 13.46
N ASN A 78 -0.09 -9.08 12.39
CA ASN A 78 -1.16 -9.09 11.39
C ASN A 78 -2.49 -9.58 11.98
N VAL A 79 -2.48 -10.63 12.84
CA VAL A 79 -3.66 -11.08 13.57
C VAL A 79 -4.18 -9.98 14.48
N ASN A 80 -3.28 -9.36 15.27
CA ASN A 80 -3.65 -8.29 16.18
C ASN A 80 -4.27 -7.08 15.44
N LEU A 81 -3.76 -6.73 14.24
CA LEU A 81 -4.30 -5.64 13.43
C LEU A 81 -5.73 -5.94 12.93
N VAL A 82 -5.98 -7.17 12.49
CA VAL A 82 -7.33 -7.59 12.08
C VAL A 82 -8.28 -7.57 13.25
N ASP A 83 -7.90 -8.16 14.40
CA ASP A 83 -8.72 -8.20 15.61
C ASP A 83 -8.99 -6.77 16.11
N PHE A 84 -8.00 -5.91 16.13
CA PHE A 84 -8.15 -4.50 16.51
C PHE A 84 -9.17 -3.76 15.61
N ALA A 85 -9.12 -3.97 14.29
CA ALA A 85 -10.10 -3.36 13.38
C ALA A 85 -11.52 -3.88 13.64
N LEU A 86 -11.66 -5.17 13.95
CA LEU A 86 -12.95 -5.80 14.29
C LEU A 86 -13.48 -5.30 15.64
N ASP A 87 -12.61 -5.06 16.62
CA ASP A 87 -13.01 -4.56 17.93
C ASP A 87 -13.47 -3.11 17.86
N GLU A 88 -12.74 -2.26 17.14
CA GLU A 88 -13.03 -0.83 17.01
C GLU A 88 -14.27 -0.55 16.15
N TYR A 89 -14.40 -1.22 15.00
CA TYR A 89 -15.41 -0.87 14.00
C TYR A 89 -16.38 -2.02 13.63
N LYS A 90 -16.25 -3.19 14.27
CA LYS A 90 -17.11 -4.36 14.09
C LYS A 90 -17.13 -4.94 12.66
N GLY A 91 -16.09 -4.63 11.87
CA GLY A 91 -15.96 -5.17 10.52
C GLY A 91 -14.77 -4.62 9.76
N ILE A 92 -14.51 -5.25 8.61
CA ILE A 92 -13.56 -4.78 7.60
C ILE A 92 -14.28 -4.90 6.26
N ASP A 93 -14.36 -3.79 5.52
CA ASP A 93 -14.91 -3.75 4.16
C ASP A 93 -13.79 -3.83 3.11
N TYR A 94 -12.72 -3.07 3.32
CA TYR A 94 -11.64 -2.91 2.34
C TYR A 94 -10.26 -2.98 2.99
N VAL A 95 -9.28 -3.36 2.18
CA VAL A 95 -7.87 -3.45 2.57
C VAL A 95 -6.99 -2.74 1.54
N VAL A 96 -6.04 -1.96 2.02
CA VAL A 96 -4.93 -1.43 1.24
C VAL A 96 -3.62 -2.01 1.81
N ALA A 97 -3.08 -3.01 1.14
CA ALA A 97 -1.82 -3.62 1.51
C ALA A 97 -0.67 -2.81 0.87
N ASN A 98 -0.23 -1.77 1.59
CA ASN A 98 0.73 -0.79 1.10
C ASN A 98 2.10 -0.88 1.79
N ALA A 99 2.17 -1.35 3.05
CA ALA A 99 3.43 -1.42 3.77
C ALA A 99 4.50 -2.19 2.98
N ALA A 100 5.66 -1.59 2.86
CA ALA A 100 6.81 -2.15 2.17
C ALA A 100 8.09 -1.52 2.70
N MET A 101 9.21 -2.19 2.45
CA MET A 101 10.53 -1.67 2.68
C MET A 101 11.39 -1.75 1.42
N ILE A 102 12.42 -0.94 1.39
CA ILE A 102 13.55 -1.04 0.47
C ILE A 102 14.82 -1.14 1.29
N ARG A 103 15.79 -1.87 0.79
CA ARG A 103 17.11 -1.92 1.42
C ARG A 103 17.72 -0.52 1.42
N ARG A 104 18.25 -0.11 2.57
CA ARG A 104 18.98 1.15 2.67
C ARG A 104 20.44 0.90 2.29
N ASN A 105 20.92 1.56 1.25
CA ASN A 105 22.32 1.58 0.93
C ASN A 105 23.03 2.50 1.94
N GLY A 106 23.75 1.89 2.90
CA GLY A 106 24.62 2.63 3.82
C GLY A 106 26.00 2.92 3.17
N GLU A 107 26.79 3.80 3.77
CA GLU A 107 28.21 3.95 3.40
C GLU A 107 28.90 2.58 3.54
N GLY A 108 29.43 2.06 2.42
CA GLY A 108 30.09 0.74 2.34
C GLY A 108 29.14 -0.45 2.10
N ALA A 109 27.85 -0.22 1.85
CA ALA A 109 26.96 -1.27 1.40
C ALA A 109 27.36 -1.75 0.00
N SER A 110 27.35 -3.07 -0.20
CA SER A 110 27.51 -3.67 -1.52
C SER A 110 26.32 -3.30 -2.41
N ASP A 111 26.56 -3.07 -3.70
CA ASP A 111 25.47 -2.85 -4.67
C ASP A 111 24.54 -4.06 -4.77
N GLU A 112 25.07 -5.27 -4.53
CA GLU A 112 24.30 -6.51 -4.50
C GLU A 112 23.84 -6.83 -3.07
N PRO A 113 22.54 -7.22 -2.86
CA PRO A 113 22.07 -7.64 -1.55
C PRO A 113 22.69 -8.96 -1.11
N THR A 114 22.99 -9.08 0.17
CA THR A 114 23.23 -10.37 0.81
C THR A 114 21.97 -11.22 0.81
N LEU A 115 22.10 -12.53 1.05
CA LEU A 115 20.92 -13.42 1.17
C LEU A 115 19.96 -12.99 2.29
N ASP A 116 20.49 -12.51 3.41
CA ASP A 116 19.68 -12.08 4.55
C ASP A 116 18.90 -10.80 4.21
N GLU A 117 19.54 -9.81 3.57
CA GLU A 117 18.88 -8.58 3.08
C GLU A 117 17.81 -8.89 2.04
N PHE A 118 18.11 -9.76 1.07
CA PHE A 118 17.14 -10.24 0.09
C PHE A 118 15.93 -10.86 0.77
N ASN A 119 16.15 -11.78 1.71
CA ASN A 119 15.09 -12.45 2.44
C ASN A 119 14.27 -11.47 3.28
N GLU A 120 14.90 -10.49 3.91
CA GLU A 120 14.19 -9.46 4.69
C GLU A 120 13.21 -8.68 3.82
N VAL A 121 13.66 -8.16 2.67
CA VAL A 121 12.79 -7.39 1.74
C VAL A 121 11.66 -8.26 1.20
N VAL A 122 11.96 -9.50 0.77
CA VAL A 122 10.94 -10.42 0.25
C VAL A 122 9.93 -10.81 1.33
N ASN A 123 10.40 -11.09 2.54
CA ASN A 123 9.53 -11.47 3.66
C ASN A 123 8.61 -10.32 4.09
N VAL A 124 9.09 -9.09 4.13
CA VAL A 124 8.25 -7.92 4.44
C VAL A 124 7.28 -7.66 3.29
N ASN A 125 7.81 -7.40 2.07
CA ASN A 125 7.00 -6.90 0.97
C ASN A 125 6.00 -7.94 0.44
N LEU A 126 6.43 -9.18 0.25
CA LEU A 126 5.59 -10.24 -0.32
C LEU A 126 4.97 -11.12 0.77
N GLY A 127 5.78 -11.61 1.70
CA GLY A 127 5.32 -12.49 2.79
C GLY A 127 4.30 -11.79 3.70
N GLY A 128 4.60 -10.55 4.13
CA GLY A 128 3.71 -9.74 4.95
C GLY A 128 2.40 -9.41 4.25
N THR A 129 2.47 -8.98 2.98
CA THR A 129 1.27 -8.73 2.16
C THR A 129 0.41 -9.99 2.02
N PHE A 130 1.03 -11.15 1.74
CA PHE A 130 0.31 -12.43 1.68
C PHE A 130 -0.37 -12.76 3.01
N ALA A 131 0.36 -12.67 4.12
CA ALA A 131 -0.14 -13.01 5.45
C ALA A 131 -1.35 -12.15 5.83
N PHE A 132 -1.24 -10.83 5.67
CA PHE A 132 -2.31 -9.89 5.98
C PHE A 132 -3.55 -10.09 5.09
N ASN A 133 -3.36 -10.18 3.77
CA ASN A 133 -4.47 -10.44 2.84
C ASN A 133 -5.18 -11.76 3.15
N LYS A 134 -4.44 -12.82 3.47
CA LYS A 134 -4.99 -14.12 3.83
C LYS A 134 -5.89 -14.04 5.07
N LEU A 135 -5.49 -13.30 6.10
CA LEU A 135 -6.31 -13.11 7.31
C LEU A 135 -7.62 -12.40 6.99
N CYS A 136 -7.58 -11.32 6.22
CA CYS A 136 -8.76 -10.57 5.81
C CYS A 136 -9.69 -11.41 4.92
N ILE A 137 -9.15 -12.18 3.97
CA ILE A 137 -9.92 -13.09 3.13
C ILE A 137 -10.58 -14.19 3.98
N ASN A 138 -9.88 -14.76 4.97
CA ASN A 138 -10.45 -15.76 5.86
C ASN A 138 -11.60 -15.17 6.67
N TYR A 139 -11.46 -13.96 7.21
CA TYR A 139 -12.55 -13.24 7.88
C TYR A 139 -13.77 -13.09 6.97
N TRP A 140 -13.61 -12.60 5.75
CA TRP A 140 -14.75 -12.46 4.83
C TRP A 140 -15.39 -13.78 4.45
N LYS A 141 -14.60 -14.85 4.28
CA LYS A 141 -15.12 -16.22 4.02
C LYS A 141 -15.96 -16.72 5.17
N GLU A 142 -15.44 -16.63 6.39
CA GLU A 142 -16.10 -17.14 7.60
C GLU A 142 -17.45 -16.45 7.83
N PHE A 143 -17.47 -15.12 7.70
CA PHE A 143 -18.66 -14.31 7.95
C PHE A 143 -19.49 -14.05 6.68
N LYS A 144 -19.20 -14.70 5.55
CA LYS A 144 -19.88 -14.54 4.25
C LYS A 144 -20.04 -13.08 3.84
N LYS A 145 -18.98 -12.28 4.02
CA LYS A 145 -18.95 -10.87 3.68
C LYS A 145 -18.28 -10.66 2.32
N LEU A 146 -18.66 -9.60 1.65
CA LEU A 146 -17.93 -9.07 0.50
C LEU A 146 -16.64 -8.40 1.00
N GLY A 147 -15.62 -8.39 0.16
CA GLY A 147 -14.35 -7.75 0.48
C GLY A 147 -13.65 -7.18 -0.76
N ASN A 148 -12.75 -6.25 -0.54
CA ASN A 148 -11.96 -5.68 -1.62
C ASN A 148 -10.55 -5.35 -1.14
N ILE A 149 -9.56 -5.86 -1.84
CA ILE A 149 -8.13 -5.65 -1.57
C ILE A 149 -7.51 -4.88 -2.72
N VAL A 150 -6.73 -3.86 -2.38
CA VAL A 150 -5.79 -3.23 -3.29
C VAL A 150 -4.37 -3.40 -2.75
N ASN A 151 -3.55 -4.14 -3.46
CA ASN A 151 -2.13 -4.29 -3.19
C ASN A 151 -1.36 -3.14 -3.83
N VAL A 152 -0.37 -2.59 -3.14
CA VAL A 152 0.56 -1.62 -3.71
C VAL A 152 1.82 -2.35 -4.18
N GLY A 153 1.83 -2.64 -5.48
CA GLY A 153 2.96 -3.22 -6.20
C GLY A 153 4.01 -2.17 -6.55
N SER A 154 4.55 -2.27 -7.77
CA SER A 154 5.46 -1.28 -8.37
C SER A 154 5.63 -1.58 -9.85
N VAL A 155 5.99 -0.57 -10.64
CA VAL A 155 6.49 -0.79 -12.02
C VAL A 155 7.75 -1.65 -12.04
N PHE A 156 8.54 -1.65 -10.98
CA PHE A 156 9.73 -2.51 -10.83
C PHE A 156 9.38 -4.02 -10.71
N GLY A 157 8.13 -4.37 -10.46
CA GLY A 157 7.63 -5.73 -10.60
C GLY A 157 7.39 -6.19 -12.05
N HIS A 158 7.37 -5.24 -13.00
CA HIS A 158 7.10 -5.49 -14.42
C HIS A 158 8.28 -5.13 -15.32
N LYS A 159 9.08 -4.13 -14.95
CA LYS A 159 10.22 -3.63 -15.71
C LYS A 159 11.43 -3.55 -14.80
N VAL A 160 12.42 -4.39 -15.05
CA VAL A 160 13.71 -4.34 -14.34
C VAL A 160 14.55 -3.23 -14.97
N THR A 161 14.84 -2.19 -14.20
CA THR A 161 15.65 -1.04 -14.65
C THR A 161 16.97 -0.91 -13.92
N ASP A 162 17.04 -1.46 -12.71
CA ASP A 162 18.25 -1.50 -11.90
C ASP A 162 18.48 -2.94 -11.41
N PRO A 163 19.58 -3.59 -11.83
CA PRO A 163 19.92 -4.94 -11.38
C PRO A 163 20.25 -5.01 -9.88
N ASN A 164 20.65 -3.88 -9.27
CA ASN A 164 20.99 -3.85 -7.84
C ASN A 164 19.76 -3.90 -6.92
N LEU A 165 18.56 -3.70 -7.47
CA LEU A 165 17.28 -3.79 -6.76
C LEU A 165 16.62 -5.16 -6.93
N VAL A 166 17.41 -6.25 -7.04
CA VAL A 166 16.87 -7.60 -7.29
C VAL A 166 15.86 -8.06 -6.23
N ASP A 167 16.09 -7.71 -4.97
CA ASP A 167 15.20 -7.97 -3.84
C ASP A 167 13.84 -7.27 -3.99
N LEU A 168 13.86 -5.97 -4.30
CA LEU A 168 12.66 -5.19 -4.58
C LEU A 168 11.94 -5.73 -5.82
N ASN A 169 12.67 -5.91 -6.93
CA ASN A 169 12.12 -6.40 -8.19
C ASN A 169 11.42 -7.75 -8.01
N CYS A 170 12.07 -8.72 -7.33
CA CYS A 170 11.51 -10.03 -7.03
C CYS A 170 10.27 -9.93 -6.14
N SER A 171 10.34 -9.14 -5.05
CA SER A 171 9.22 -8.99 -4.13
C SER A 171 7.99 -8.37 -4.83
N LYS A 172 8.19 -7.34 -5.65
CA LYS A 172 7.10 -6.64 -6.36
C LYS A 172 6.54 -7.45 -7.53
N SER A 173 7.37 -8.23 -8.25
CA SER A 173 6.88 -9.23 -9.21
C SER A 173 6.03 -10.31 -8.52
N GLY A 174 6.41 -10.71 -7.32
CA GLY A 174 5.63 -11.62 -6.48
C GLY A 174 4.25 -11.06 -6.12
N ILE A 175 4.12 -9.76 -5.81
CA ILE A 175 2.84 -9.10 -5.54
C ILE A 175 1.91 -9.16 -6.75
N HIS A 176 2.43 -8.99 -7.97
CA HIS A 176 1.65 -9.13 -9.20
C HIS A 176 1.02 -10.52 -9.32
N THR A 177 1.82 -11.56 -9.15
CA THR A 177 1.35 -12.95 -9.20
C THR A 177 0.41 -13.27 -8.03
N LEU A 178 0.72 -12.79 -6.82
CA LEU A 178 -0.12 -12.94 -5.63
C LEU A 178 -1.50 -12.34 -5.86
N THR A 179 -1.58 -11.13 -6.41
CA THR A 179 -2.84 -10.45 -6.72
C THR A 179 -3.73 -11.29 -7.63
N LYS A 180 -3.19 -11.80 -8.72
CA LYS A 180 -3.93 -12.66 -9.66
C LYS A 180 -4.38 -13.97 -9.04
N SER A 181 -3.50 -14.61 -8.27
CA SER A 181 -3.79 -15.87 -7.60
C SER A 181 -4.92 -15.71 -6.57
N MET A 182 -4.86 -14.66 -5.76
CA MET A 182 -5.91 -14.38 -4.77
C MET A 182 -7.22 -13.96 -5.44
N ALA A 183 -7.16 -13.12 -6.48
CA ALA A 183 -8.34 -12.73 -7.24
C ALA A 183 -9.08 -13.95 -7.81
N LEU A 184 -8.35 -14.86 -8.47
CA LEU A 184 -8.91 -16.09 -9.01
C LEU A 184 -9.53 -16.96 -7.93
N GLY A 185 -8.86 -17.11 -6.77
CA GLY A 185 -9.33 -17.95 -5.65
C GLY A 185 -10.53 -17.37 -4.89
N CYS A 186 -10.81 -16.06 -5.02
CA CYS A 186 -11.80 -15.36 -4.21
C CYS A 186 -12.98 -14.77 -5.01
N ALA A 187 -12.90 -14.72 -6.34
CA ALA A 187 -13.90 -14.07 -7.19
C ALA A 187 -15.31 -14.62 -6.97
N SER A 188 -15.46 -15.95 -6.86
CA SER A 188 -16.76 -16.61 -6.62
C SER A 188 -17.36 -16.30 -5.24
N LEU A 189 -16.59 -15.73 -4.34
CA LEU A 189 -17.00 -15.30 -2.99
C LEU A 189 -17.40 -13.81 -2.97
N GLY A 190 -17.34 -13.12 -4.11
CA GLY A 190 -17.58 -11.69 -4.19
C GLY A 190 -16.45 -10.83 -3.60
N ILE A 191 -15.25 -11.40 -3.46
CA ILE A 191 -14.05 -10.69 -3.01
C ILE A 191 -13.22 -10.32 -4.23
N ARG A 192 -12.89 -9.02 -4.35
CA ARG A 192 -12.01 -8.50 -5.41
C ARG A 192 -10.60 -8.28 -4.88
N VAL A 193 -9.61 -8.57 -5.68
CA VAL A 193 -8.19 -8.32 -5.36
C VAL A 193 -7.54 -7.71 -6.59
N ASN A 194 -7.05 -6.49 -6.45
CA ASN A 194 -6.37 -5.76 -7.52
C ASN A 194 -5.04 -5.18 -7.05
N GLU A 195 -4.28 -4.65 -7.97
CA GLU A 195 -2.97 -4.06 -7.71
C GLU A 195 -2.89 -2.66 -8.34
N VAL A 196 -2.22 -1.74 -7.64
CA VAL A 196 -1.73 -0.50 -8.21
C VAL A 196 -0.21 -0.60 -8.31
N CYS A 197 0.36 -0.24 -9.45
CA CYS A 197 1.79 -0.29 -9.73
C CYS A 197 2.33 1.14 -9.88
N PRO A 198 2.79 1.78 -8.79
CA PRO A 198 3.39 3.10 -8.85
C PRO A 198 4.73 3.08 -9.59
N GLY A 199 5.04 4.16 -10.32
CA GLY A 199 6.39 4.50 -10.75
C GLY A 199 7.16 5.26 -9.68
N PHE A 200 7.90 6.29 -10.10
CA PHE A 200 8.57 7.20 -9.18
C PHE A 200 7.57 8.16 -8.56
N ILE A 201 7.36 8.04 -7.24
CA ILE A 201 6.43 8.83 -6.45
C ILE A 201 7.20 9.54 -5.35
N LYS A 202 6.95 10.84 -5.17
CA LYS A 202 7.56 11.65 -4.12
C LYS A 202 7.15 11.16 -2.74
N THR A 203 8.02 10.39 -2.12
CA THR A 203 7.83 9.75 -0.80
C THR A 203 9.14 9.74 -0.03
N PRO A 204 9.10 9.63 1.31
CA PRO A 204 10.33 9.45 2.09
C PRO A 204 11.19 8.27 1.62
N MET A 205 10.55 7.19 1.14
CA MET A 205 11.27 6.03 0.59
C MET A 205 12.10 6.41 -0.64
N LEU A 206 11.55 7.20 -1.56
CA LEU A 206 12.27 7.65 -2.75
C LEU A 206 13.43 8.58 -2.37
N GLU A 207 13.22 9.47 -1.40
CA GLU A 207 14.24 10.41 -0.92
C GLU A 207 15.45 9.70 -0.29
N THR A 208 15.27 8.49 0.27
CA THR A 208 16.39 7.70 0.84
C THR A 208 17.28 7.04 -0.23
N VAL A 209 16.79 6.87 -1.46
CA VAL A 209 17.53 6.19 -2.55
C VAL A 209 18.04 7.16 -3.60
N LEU A 210 17.53 8.39 -3.65
CA LEU A 210 17.91 9.37 -4.66
C LEU A 210 18.92 10.40 -4.09
N GLY A 211 20.11 10.46 -4.72
CA GLY A 211 20.95 11.64 -4.62
C GLY A 211 20.38 12.79 -5.48
N SER A 212 20.78 14.04 -5.16
CA SER A 212 20.36 15.25 -5.90
C SER A 212 20.58 15.14 -7.42
N ASP A 213 21.64 14.46 -7.83
CA ASP A 213 22.06 14.36 -9.23
C ASP A 213 21.24 13.33 -10.04
N GLN A 214 20.50 12.44 -9.37
CA GLN A 214 19.68 11.40 -9.99
C GLN A 214 18.27 11.90 -10.32
N TYR A 215 17.81 12.97 -9.66
CA TYR A 215 16.45 13.49 -9.83
C TYR A 215 16.15 13.87 -11.29
N ASP A 216 17.00 14.68 -11.91
CA ASP A 216 16.80 15.11 -13.29
C ASP A 216 16.88 13.95 -14.28
N HIS A 217 17.75 12.98 -14.03
CA HIS A 217 17.83 11.78 -14.86
C HIS A 217 16.52 10.97 -14.84
N ILE A 218 15.93 10.80 -13.65
CA ILE A 218 14.65 10.11 -13.49
C ILE A 218 13.52 10.88 -14.19
N VAL A 219 13.41 12.19 -13.95
CA VAL A 219 12.38 13.04 -14.57
C VAL A 219 12.46 12.98 -16.09
N ASN A 220 13.68 13.02 -16.65
CA ASN A 220 13.89 12.93 -18.11
C ASN A 220 13.48 11.55 -18.68
N GLY A 221 13.54 10.49 -17.87
CA GLY A 221 13.08 9.16 -18.25
C GLY A 221 11.55 8.95 -18.16
N ILE A 222 10.81 9.90 -17.57
CA ILE A 222 9.36 9.83 -17.44
C ILE A 222 8.71 10.62 -18.59
N PRO A 223 7.86 10.01 -19.46
CA PRO A 223 7.21 10.75 -20.55
C PRO A 223 6.42 11.98 -20.12
N MET A 224 5.75 11.95 -18.95
CA MET A 224 5.05 13.12 -18.39
C MET A 224 5.98 14.16 -17.76
N GLN A 225 7.32 13.97 -17.79
CA GLN A 225 8.35 14.91 -17.32
C GLN A 225 8.16 15.39 -15.89
N LYS A 226 7.64 14.54 -15.01
CA LYS A 226 7.48 14.80 -13.57
C LYS A 226 7.45 13.51 -12.77
N ILE A 227 7.91 13.57 -11.53
CA ILE A 227 7.67 12.55 -10.51
C ILE A 227 6.21 12.68 -10.04
N GLY A 228 5.52 11.57 -9.83
CA GLY A 228 4.15 11.55 -9.33
C GLY A 228 4.07 11.88 -7.84
N ASP A 229 2.90 12.27 -7.39
CA ASP A 229 2.57 12.48 -5.98
C ASP A 229 1.84 11.27 -5.38
N GLY A 230 1.85 11.15 -4.05
CA GLY A 230 1.08 10.13 -3.35
C GLY A 230 -0.42 10.16 -3.68
N ASP A 231 -0.96 11.35 -3.95
CA ASP A 231 -2.37 11.52 -4.36
C ASP A 231 -2.69 10.92 -5.74
N ASP A 232 -1.73 10.90 -6.68
CA ASP A 232 -1.91 10.25 -7.97
C ASP A 232 -2.18 8.76 -7.79
N VAL A 233 -1.43 8.11 -6.89
CA VAL A 233 -1.60 6.69 -6.56
C VAL A 233 -2.87 6.46 -5.72
N ALA A 234 -3.12 7.31 -4.73
CA ALA A 234 -4.31 7.22 -3.86
C ALA A 234 -5.62 7.34 -4.67
N ASN A 235 -5.62 8.11 -5.76
CA ASN A 235 -6.76 8.20 -6.68
C ASN A 235 -7.08 6.84 -7.32
N ALA A 236 -6.07 6.12 -7.82
CA ALA A 236 -6.23 4.81 -8.41
C ALA A 236 -6.65 3.76 -7.38
N ILE A 237 -6.08 3.81 -6.16
CA ILE A 237 -6.48 2.95 -5.04
C ILE A 237 -7.97 3.16 -4.72
N CYS A 238 -8.42 4.39 -4.53
CA CYS A 238 -9.82 4.69 -4.23
C CYS A 238 -10.77 4.26 -5.36
N PHE A 239 -10.37 4.43 -6.63
CA PHE A 239 -11.14 3.91 -7.77
C PHE A 239 -11.30 2.38 -7.66
N LEU A 240 -10.22 1.64 -7.47
CA LEU A 240 -10.26 0.18 -7.39
C LEU A 240 -11.06 -0.32 -6.17
N LEU A 241 -11.06 0.43 -5.06
CA LEU A 241 -11.88 0.11 -3.89
C LEU A 241 -13.37 0.38 -4.13
N SER A 242 -13.73 1.32 -5.00
CA SER A 242 -15.11 1.76 -5.22
C SER A 242 -15.97 0.76 -6.00
N ASP A 243 -17.28 1.03 -6.03
CA ASP A 243 -18.24 0.27 -6.83
C ASP A 243 -18.09 0.51 -8.35
N ASP A 244 -17.43 1.60 -8.77
CA ASP A 244 -17.12 1.86 -10.18
C ASP A 244 -16.18 0.79 -10.75
N ALA A 245 -15.39 0.12 -9.89
CA ALA A 245 -14.52 -0.98 -10.23
C ALA A 245 -15.13 -2.38 -9.95
N ARG A 246 -16.46 -2.50 -9.79
CA ARG A 246 -17.13 -3.75 -9.36
C ARG A 246 -16.89 -4.96 -10.27
N TYR A 247 -16.51 -4.75 -11.51
CA TYR A 247 -16.20 -5.82 -12.46
C TYR A 247 -14.69 -5.97 -12.73
N ILE A 248 -13.84 -5.33 -11.89
CA ILE A 248 -12.39 -5.38 -11.99
C ILE A 248 -11.85 -6.22 -10.83
N THR A 249 -11.20 -7.35 -11.15
CA THR A 249 -10.45 -8.18 -10.20
C THR A 249 -9.26 -8.84 -10.93
N GLY A 250 -8.13 -8.99 -10.25
CA GLY A 250 -6.88 -9.51 -10.81
C GLY A 250 -6.14 -8.53 -11.73
N ALA A 251 -6.57 -7.28 -11.76
CA ALA A 251 -5.95 -6.24 -12.59
C ALA A 251 -4.79 -5.55 -11.87
N SER A 252 -3.81 -5.11 -12.67
CA SER A 252 -2.74 -4.21 -12.24
C SER A 252 -2.90 -2.88 -12.97
N VAL A 253 -3.07 -1.80 -12.20
CA VAL A 253 -3.20 -0.44 -12.71
C VAL A 253 -1.88 0.29 -12.52
N VAL A 254 -1.23 0.63 -13.62
CA VAL A 254 0.04 1.37 -13.61
C VAL A 254 -0.21 2.86 -13.41
N VAL A 255 0.56 3.48 -12.50
CA VAL A 255 0.50 4.92 -12.18
C VAL A 255 1.95 5.46 -12.15
N ASP A 256 2.50 5.77 -13.31
CA ASP A 256 3.94 6.00 -13.50
C ASP A 256 4.31 7.12 -14.48
N GLY A 257 3.34 7.88 -14.96
CA GLY A 257 3.58 8.94 -15.96
C GLY A 257 4.10 8.43 -17.31
N GLY A 258 3.90 7.13 -17.61
CA GLY A 258 4.33 6.48 -18.84
C GLY A 258 5.74 5.86 -18.78
N TYR A 259 6.38 5.86 -17.62
CA TYR A 259 7.75 5.35 -17.43
C TYR A 259 7.92 3.89 -17.90
N SER A 260 6.96 3.03 -17.66
CA SER A 260 7.03 1.61 -18.05
C SER A 260 6.75 1.37 -19.54
N CYS A 261 6.29 2.38 -20.28
CA CYS A 261 6.01 2.30 -21.70
C CYS A 261 7.21 2.72 -22.58
N SER A 262 8.23 3.30 -21.97
CA SER A 262 9.43 3.82 -22.63
C SER A 262 10.59 2.82 -22.63
#